data_3d0f1bdedf9a441bdb8d591e5537cf38
#
_entry.id   3d0f1bdedf9a441bdb8d591e5537cf38
#
_cell.length_a   1.000
_cell.length_b   1.000
_cell.length_c   1.000
_cell.angle_alpha   90.00
_cell.angle_beta   90.00
_cell.angle_gamma   90.00
#
_symmetry.space_group_name_H-M   'P 1'
#
loop_
_entity.id
_entity.type
_entity.pdbx_description
1 polymer ?
#
loop_
_entity_poly.entity_id
_entity_poly.type
_entity_poly.pdbx_seq_one_letter_code
_entity_poly.pdbx_strand_id
1 'polypeptide(L)'
;MKLKCDVHTHTLYSRHAYSTILENVAAAKEAGLELLGSTDHFSAMLYPDYENVRHYQYLMVSHTWPKEIQGVRVLQGCEVDIVDMEGNLFGFDIPIWKNIDGDFYNDGKKMSLYERVCRKMDYCIASVHRNSFAKGESASACTKLYLEAMKHPKILILGHIGRSGLPFEIDPVLLAAKEQHVLIEINEHSMDEGSETKKRCEAIAVRCAELGVPISVSSDAHIALRIGEFSKVESLLERIHFPEELIMTRDKESFLQYMKKAGLG
;
A
#
# COMPACT_ATOMS: atom_id res chain seq x y z
N MET A 1 -18.04 -6.52 -13.50
CA MET A 1 -16.87 -5.63 -13.23
C MET A 1 -15.60 -6.35 -13.65
N LYS A 2 -14.63 -5.70 -14.30
CA LYS A 2 -13.33 -6.30 -14.61
C LYS A 2 -12.23 -5.33 -14.21
N LEU A 3 -11.46 -5.68 -13.20
CA LEU A 3 -10.33 -4.87 -12.71
C LEU A 3 -9.09 -5.14 -13.57
N LYS A 4 -8.33 -4.09 -13.88
CA LYS A 4 -7.16 -4.18 -14.77
C LYS A 4 -5.86 -3.70 -14.12
N CYS A 5 -5.89 -3.36 -12.84
CA CYS A 5 -4.70 -3.00 -12.07
C CYS A 5 -4.64 -3.79 -10.79
N ASP A 6 -3.45 -4.29 -10.46
CA ASP A 6 -3.13 -4.83 -9.15
C ASP A 6 -1.99 -4.00 -8.56
N VAL A 7 -2.30 -3.20 -7.55
CA VAL A 7 -1.40 -2.16 -7.04
C VAL A 7 -0.82 -2.46 -5.67
N HIS A 8 -1.02 -3.69 -5.19
CA HIS A 8 -0.46 -4.18 -3.94
C HIS A 8 -0.03 -5.63 -4.11
N THR A 9 1.26 -5.84 -4.40
CA THR A 9 1.82 -7.17 -4.63
C THR A 9 3.25 -7.24 -4.12
N HIS A 10 3.68 -8.45 -3.75
CA HIS A 10 4.96 -8.71 -3.12
C HIS A 10 5.86 -9.62 -3.95
N THR A 11 7.16 -9.47 -3.75
CA THR A 11 8.19 -10.34 -4.33
C THR A 11 8.99 -11.04 -3.24
N LEU A 12 9.96 -11.87 -3.63
CA LEU A 12 10.91 -12.54 -2.72
C LEU A 12 11.56 -11.59 -1.70
N TYR A 13 11.63 -10.29 -2.00
CA TYR A 13 12.20 -9.30 -1.08
C TYR A 13 11.35 -9.06 0.16
N SER A 14 10.06 -9.35 0.11
CA SER A 14 9.18 -9.36 1.30
C SER A 14 9.42 -10.55 2.23
N ARG A 15 10.36 -11.46 1.88
CA ARG A 15 10.88 -12.61 2.64
C ARG A 15 9.88 -13.73 2.94
N HIS A 16 8.60 -13.45 2.91
CA HIS A 16 7.52 -14.44 3.01
C HIS A 16 6.65 -14.48 1.74
N ALA A 17 7.12 -13.83 0.67
CA ALA A 17 6.57 -13.99 -0.68
C ALA A 17 7.51 -14.87 -1.52
N TYR A 18 6.97 -15.43 -2.62
CA TYR A 18 7.61 -16.57 -3.30
C TYR A 18 7.87 -16.36 -4.79
N SER A 19 7.68 -15.15 -5.31
CA SER A 19 7.87 -14.85 -6.73
C SER A 19 8.78 -13.68 -6.98
N THR A 20 9.44 -13.70 -8.12
CA THR A 20 10.22 -12.56 -8.64
C THR A 20 9.30 -11.54 -9.31
N ILE A 21 9.82 -10.32 -9.54
CA ILE A 21 9.08 -9.30 -10.31
C ILE A 21 8.71 -9.79 -11.72
N LEU A 22 9.55 -10.57 -12.38
CA LEU A 22 9.26 -11.06 -13.73
C LEU A 22 8.17 -12.13 -13.74
N GLU A 23 8.10 -12.99 -12.74
CA GLU A 23 7.00 -13.94 -12.56
C GLU A 23 5.69 -13.21 -12.27
N ASN A 24 5.72 -12.18 -11.41
CA ASN A 24 4.55 -11.35 -11.13
C ASN A 24 4.04 -10.63 -12.38
N VAL A 25 4.93 -10.07 -13.20
CA VAL A 25 4.55 -9.42 -14.47
C VAL A 25 3.99 -10.44 -15.48
N ALA A 26 4.56 -11.64 -15.57
CA ALA A 26 4.05 -12.68 -16.44
C ALA A 26 2.61 -13.08 -16.03
N ALA A 27 2.37 -13.26 -14.72
CA ALA A 27 1.03 -13.55 -14.20
C ALA A 27 0.07 -12.37 -14.42
N ALA A 28 0.50 -11.14 -14.21
CA ALA A 28 -0.31 -9.94 -14.47
C ALA A 28 -0.75 -9.87 -15.95
N LYS A 29 0.18 -10.15 -16.88
CA LYS A 29 -0.13 -10.23 -18.31
C LYS A 29 -1.14 -11.33 -18.62
N GLU A 30 -0.97 -12.52 -18.05
CA GLU A 30 -1.89 -13.65 -18.24
C GLU A 30 -3.28 -13.35 -17.70
N ALA A 31 -3.37 -12.67 -16.54
CA ALA A 31 -4.63 -12.18 -15.97
C ALA A 31 -5.26 -11.01 -16.77
N GLY A 32 -4.56 -10.46 -17.75
CA GLY A 32 -5.02 -9.34 -18.58
C GLY A 32 -4.96 -7.98 -17.85
N LEU A 33 -4.07 -7.84 -16.88
CA LEU A 33 -3.83 -6.58 -16.20
C LEU A 33 -3.04 -5.61 -17.08
N GLU A 34 -3.34 -4.34 -16.96
CA GLU A 34 -2.67 -3.24 -17.66
C GLU A 34 -1.58 -2.61 -16.80
N LEU A 35 -1.69 -2.75 -15.47
CA LEU A 35 -0.78 -2.16 -14.49
C LEU A 35 -0.56 -3.07 -13.30
N LEU A 36 0.71 -3.18 -12.88
CA LEU A 36 1.15 -3.91 -11.68
C LEU A 36 1.94 -2.96 -10.78
N GLY A 37 1.61 -2.91 -9.50
CA GLY A 37 2.39 -2.26 -8.45
C GLY A 37 3.22 -3.29 -7.68
N SER A 38 4.54 -3.17 -7.70
CA SER A 38 5.43 -3.95 -6.83
C SER A 38 5.66 -3.16 -5.56
N THR A 39 5.14 -3.66 -4.44
CA THR A 39 5.04 -2.93 -3.17
C THR A 39 5.56 -3.75 -2.00
N ASP A 40 6.77 -4.30 -2.15
CA ASP A 40 7.40 -5.07 -1.09
C ASP A 40 7.40 -4.33 0.24
N HIS A 41 7.33 -5.09 1.34
CA HIS A 41 7.31 -4.54 2.68
C HIS A 41 8.51 -3.64 2.97
N PHE A 42 8.24 -2.54 3.62
CA PHE A 42 9.21 -1.68 4.27
C PHE A 42 8.88 -1.61 5.76
N SER A 43 9.45 -2.55 6.51
CA SER A 43 9.02 -2.88 7.87
C SER A 43 10.16 -3.46 8.72
N ALA A 44 10.07 -3.25 10.04
CA ALA A 44 10.95 -3.88 11.02
C ALA A 44 10.82 -5.41 11.09
N MET A 45 9.77 -5.99 10.51
CA MET A 45 9.56 -7.44 10.55
C MET A 45 10.49 -8.23 9.62
N LEU A 46 11.13 -7.57 8.64
CA LEU A 46 11.92 -8.25 7.61
C LEU A 46 13.30 -8.69 8.09
N TYR A 47 13.93 -7.92 8.97
CA TYR A 47 15.33 -8.12 9.35
C TYR A 47 15.53 -7.91 10.84
N PRO A 48 16.37 -8.72 11.52
CA PRO A 48 16.67 -8.50 12.93
C PRO A 48 17.47 -7.22 13.19
N ASP A 49 18.33 -6.80 12.25
CA ASP A 49 19.09 -5.54 12.24
C ASP A 49 18.46 -4.54 11.25
N TYR A 50 17.18 -4.28 11.41
CA TYR A 50 16.35 -3.49 10.49
C TYR A 50 16.84 -2.04 10.28
N GLU A 51 17.73 -1.52 11.12
CA GLU A 51 18.31 -0.19 10.96
C GLU A 51 19.34 -0.09 9.83
N ASN A 52 19.79 -1.22 9.28
CA ASN A 52 20.79 -1.25 8.23
C ASN A 52 20.18 -0.90 6.87
N VAL A 53 20.51 0.27 6.34
CA VAL A 53 20.02 0.77 5.05
C VAL A 53 20.25 -0.20 3.89
N ARG A 54 21.28 -1.06 3.97
CA ARG A 54 21.61 -2.02 2.92
C ARG A 54 20.55 -3.11 2.75
N HIS A 55 19.77 -3.39 3.79
CA HIS A 55 18.66 -4.34 3.71
C HIS A 55 17.55 -3.88 2.76
N TYR A 56 17.46 -2.58 2.51
CA TYR A 56 16.41 -1.98 1.68
C TYR A 56 16.91 -1.56 0.30
N GLN A 57 18.09 -2.05 -0.15
CA GLN A 57 18.64 -1.71 -1.46
C GLN A 57 17.68 -2.01 -2.61
N TYR A 58 16.95 -3.13 -2.53
CA TYR A 58 15.98 -3.53 -3.55
C TYR A 58 14.91 -2.47 -3.81
N LEU A 59 14.47 -1.73 -2.78
CA LEU A 59 13.57 -0.59 -2.93
C LEU A 59 14.27 0.61 -3.53
N MET A 60 15.50 0.90 -3.10
CA MET A 60 16.22 2.12 -3.52
C MET A 60 16.76 2.06 -4.94
N VAL A 61 16.97 0.87 -5.51
CA VAL A 61 17.55 0.66 -6.85
C VAL A 61 16.50 0.23 -7.88
N SER A 62 15.26 0.10 -7.50
CA SER A 62 14.16 -0.33 -8.37
C SER A 62 13.92 0.59 -9.58
N HIS A 63 14.45 1.84 -9.55
CA HIS A 63 14.45 2.75 -10.70
C HIS A 63 15.22 2.21 -11.93
N THR A 64 15.96 1.11 -11.79
CA THR A 64 16.62 0.42 -12.91
C THR A 64 15.64 -0.40 -13.74
N TRP A 65 14.44 -0.67 -13.24
CA TRP A 65 13.45 -1.44 -13.99
C TRP A 65 12.84 -0.61 -15.13
N PRO A 66 12.58 -1.23 -16.28
CA PRO A 66 11.75 -0.60 -17.30
C PRO A 66 10.36 -0.27 -16.73
N LYS A 67 9.83 0.88 -17.12
CA LYS A 67 8.49 1.30 -16.69
C LYS A 67 7.37 0.44 -17.29
N GLU A 68 7.68 -0.32 -18.33
CA GLU A 68 6.77 -1.29 -18.96
C GLU A 68 7.54 -2.57 -19.23
N ILE A 69 6.99 -3.70 -18.84
CA ILE A 69 7.55 -5.03 -19.04
C ILE A 69 6.46 -5.91 -19.65
N GLN A 70 6.72 -6.50 -20.81
CA GLN A 70 5.79 -7.38 -21.54
C GLN A 70 4.40 -6.76 -21.82
N GLY A 71 4.32 -5.44 -21.95
CA GLY A 71 3.06 -4.70 -22.16
C GLY A 71 2.30 -4.33 -20.90
N VAL A 72 2.80 -4.71 -19.71
CA VAL A 72 2.25 -4.31 -18.41
C VAL A 72 3.02 -3.11 -17.88
N ARG A 73 2.33 -2.04 -17.51
CA ARG A 73 2.93 -0.90 -16.79
C ARG A 73 3.31 -1.36 -15.38
N VAL A 74 4.59 -1.18 -14.99
CA VAL A 74 5.07 -1.52 -13.66
C VAL A 74 5.33 -0.24 -12.87
N LEU A 75 4.74 -0.13 -11.68
CA LEU A 75 4.98 0.92 -10.71
C LEU A 75 5.80 0.37 -9.54
N GLN A 76 6.66 1.24 -9.02
CA GLN A 76 7.54 0.94 -7.89
C GLN A 76 6.99 1.60 -6.64
N GLY A 77 6.49 0.80 -5.74
CA GLY A 77 6.02 1.25 -4.45
C GLY A 77 6.68 0.50 -3.29
N CYS A 78 6.22 0.78 -2.11
CA CYS A 78 6.45 -0.07 -0.95
C CYS A 78 5.23 -0.04 -0.03
N GLU A 79 5.03 -1.13 0.70
CA GLU A 79 4.09 -1.18 1.80
C GLU A 79 4.86 -0.88 3.09
N VAL A 80 4.60 0.30 3.68
CA VAL A 80 5.29 0.79 4.85
C VAL A 80 4.41 0.69 6.09
N ASP A 81 5.00 0.20 7.21
CA ASP A 81 4.29 0.09 8.48
C ASP A 81 4.05 1.45 9.11
N ILE A 82 2.83 1.67 9.62
CA ILE A 82 2.54 2.67 10.65
C ILE A 82 3.01 2.06 11.98
N VAL A 83 3.86 2.76 12.73
CA VAL A 83 4.61 2.19 13.85
C VAL A 83 4.23 2.69 15.22
N ASP A 84 3.46 3.78 15.31
CA ASP A 84 3.06 4.39 16.59
C ASP A 84 1.71 5.13 16.50
N MET A 85 1.25 5.65 17.64
CA MET A 85 -0.01 6.38 17.76
C MET A 85 0.02 7.79 17.15
N GLU A 86 1.18 8.33 16.87
CA GLU A 86 1.40 9.59 16.18
C GLU A 86 1.25 9.46 14.66
N GLY A 87 1.08 8.23 14.14
CA GLY A 87 0.94 7.93 12.72
C GLY A 87 2.27 7.95 11.96
N ASN A 88 3.39 7.86 12.68
CA ASN A 88 4.70 7.79 12.07
C ASN A 88 4.90 6.48 11.29
N LEU A 89 5.67 6.57 10.23
CA LEU A 89 5.96 5.45 9.34
C LEU A 89 7.33 4.85 9.65
N PHE A 90 7.47 3.54 9.48
CA PHE A 90 8.72 2.83 9.75
C PHE A 90 9.94 3.54 9.17
N GLY A 91 10.96 3.67 9.98
CA GLY A 91 12.23 4.33 9.62
C GLY A 91 12.22 5.85 9.73
N PHE A 92 11.16 6.48 10.24
CA PHE A 92 11.07 7.93 10.41
C PHE A 92 12.15 8.48 11.37
N ASP A 93 12.49 7.72 12.40
CA ASP A 93 13.44 8.05 13.46
C ASP A 93 14.83 7.43 13.30
N ILE A 94 15.01 6.57 12.27
CA ILE A 94 16.29 5.89 12.00
C ILE A 94 17.18 6.81 11.14
N PRO A 95 18.26 7.40 11.71
CA PRO A 95 19.10 8.33 10.98
C PRO A 95 20.07 7.59 10.04
N ILE A 96 20.11 8.03 8.79
CA ILE A 96 21.04 7.54 7.79
C ILE A 96 22.12 8.59 7.50
N TRP A 97 23.36 8.22 7.77
CA TRP A 97 24.55 9.07 7.59
C TRP A 97 25.36 8.69 6.34
N LYS A 98 25.21 7.42 5.91
CA LYS A 98 25.98 6.86 4.81
C LYS A 98 25.07 6.30 3.73
N ASN A 99 25.54 6.38 2.51
CA ASN A 99 24.91 5.70 1.39
C ASN A 99 25.19 4.17 1.45
N ILE A 100 24.57 3.43 0.55
CA ILE A 100 24.73 1.95 0.45
C ILE A 100 26.17 1.52 0.12
N ASP A 101 26.94 2.35 -0.59
CA ASP A 101 28.37 2.18 -0.87
C ASP A 101 29.29 2.42 0.33
N GLY A 102 28.75 2.99 1.41
CA GLY A 102 29.45 3.29 2.64
C GLY A 102 29.98 4.74 2.73
N ASP A 103 29.87 5.51 1.66
CA ASP A 103 30.27 6.91 1.65
C ASP A 103 29.28 7.78 2.42
N PHE A 104 29.82 8.81 3.12
CA PHE A 104 28.98 9.82 3.75
C PHE A 104 28.25 10.66 2.70
N TYR A 105 27.04 11.11 3.03
CA TYR A 105 26.38 12.10 2.20
C TYR A 105 27.21 13.39 2.13
N ASN A 106 27.44 13.89 0.91
CA ASN A 106 28.35 15.01 0.63
C ASN A 106 27.89 16.35 1.24
N ASP A 107 26.61 16.48 1.57
CA ASP A 107 26.02 17.73 2.10
C ASP A 107 25.96 17.77 3.64
N GLY A 108 26.46 16.73 4.31
CA GLY A 108 26.41 16.59 5.77
C GLY A 108 24.99 16.49 6.34
N LYS A 109 23.98 16.40 5.49
CA LYS A 109 22.59 16.32 5.93
C LYS A 109 22.25 14.90 6.37
N LYS A 110 21.64 14.84 7.51
CA LYS A 110 20.99 13.67 8.08
C LYS A 110 19.66 13.47 7.35
N MET A 111 19.40 12.25 6.92
CA MET A 111 18.14 11.82 6.33
C MET A 111 17.58 10.65 7.14
N SER A 112 16.27 10.53 7.29
CA SER A 112 15.69 9.33 7.87
C SER A 112 15.72 8.15 6.88
N LEU A 113 15.67 6.93 7.41
CA LEU A 113 15.57 5.73 6.57
C LEU A 113 14.30 5.78 5.69
N TYR A 114 13.17 6.26 6.26
CA TYR A 114 11.94 6.49 5.51
C TYR A 114 12.16 7.41 4.30
N GLU A 115 12.71 8.59 4.53
CA GLU A 115 13.00 9.54 3.44
C GLU A 115 13.94 8.94 2.40
N ARG A 116 14.96 8.19 2.85
CA ARG A 116 15.93 7.56 1.96
C ARG A 116 15.30 6.53 1.04
N VAL A 117 14.41 5.71 1.56
CA VAL A 117 13.73 4.63 0.82
C VAL A 117 12.61 5.20 -0.05
N CYS A 118 11.69 5.96 0.56
CA CYS A 118 10.42 6.31 -0.10
C CYS A 118 10.53 7.43 -1.13
N ARG A 119 11.57 8.27 -1.09
CA ARG A 119 11.68 9.44 -1.99
C ARG A 119 11.62 9.13 -3.48
N LYS A 120 12.04 7.93 -3.89
CA LYS A 120 12.07 7.49 -5.29
C LYS A 120 10.91 6.58 -5.67
N MET A 121 10.05 6.22 -4.71
CA MET A 121 8.87 5.42 -5.00
C MET A 121 7.87 6.22 -5.84
N ASP A 122 7.16 5.55 -6.72
CA ASP A 122 6.03 6.13 -7.44
C ASP A 122 4.91 6.46 -6.43
N TYR A 123 4.67 5.55 -5.47
CA TYR A 123 3.74 5.71 -4.34
C TYR A 123 4.10 4.76 -3.19
N CYS A 124 3.46 4.97 -2.03
CA CYS A 124 3.54 4.06 -0.89
C CYS A 124 2.14 3.71 -0.38
N ILE A 125 2.04 2.52 0.21
CA ILE A 125 0.88 2.02 0.93
C ILE A 125 1.21 2.10 2.42
N ALA A 126 0.38 2.74 3.23
CA ALA A 126 0.55 2.76 4.69
C ALA A 126 -0.34 1.70 5.34
N SER A 127 0.26 0.78 6.07
CA SER A 127 -0.42 -0.39 6.66
C SER A 127 -0.11 -0.56 8.14
N VAL A 128 -0.97 -1.27 8.86
CA VAL A 128 -0.74 -1.68 10.24
C VAL A 128 -0.68 -3.21 10.30
N HIS A 129 0.53 -3.79 10.39
CA HIS A 129 0.73 -5.22 10.56
C HIS A 129 0.84 -5.63 12.03
N ARG A 130 1.38 -4.77 12.87
CA ARG A 130 1.49 -4.98 14.32
C ARG A 130 0.77 -3.85 15.04
N ASN A 131 -0.26 -4.19 15.78
CA ASN A 131 -1.11 -3.21 16.48
C ASN A 131 -0.88 -3.16 18.00
N SER A 132 0.20 -3.77 18.49
CA SER A 132 0.51 -3.82 19.94
C SER A 132 0.72 -2.43 20.55
N PHE A 133 1.22 -1.47 19.77
CA PHE A 133 1.40 -0.08 20.21
C PHE A 133 0.08 0.66 20.48
N ALA A 134 -1.02 0.18 19.88
CA ALA A 134 -2.36 0.75 20.02
C ALA A 134 -3.27 -0.04 20.99
N LYS A 135 -2.68 -0.96 21.78
CA LYS A 135 -3.46 -1.82 22.69
C LYS A 135 -4.15 -0.98 23.78
N GLY A 136 -5.47 -1.03 23.80
CA GLY A 136 -6.29 -0.31 24.78
C GLY A 136 -6.59 1.14 24.40
N GLU A 137 -6.14 1.59 23.26
CA GLU A 137 -6.41 2.94 22.75
C GLU A 137 -7.86 3.10 22.30
N SER A 138 -8.35 4.34 22.35
CA SER A 138 -9.70 4.68 21.93
C SER A 138 -9.86 4.72 20.42
N ALA A 139 -11.09 4.59 19.92
CA ALA A 139 -11.39 4.74 18.50
C ALA A 139 -10.96 6.13 17.97
N SER A 140 -11.17 7.18 18.74
CA SER A 140 -10.75 8.54 18.36
C SER A 140 -9.23 8.67 18.24
N ALA A 141 -8.45 8.04 19.15
CA ALA A 141 -6.99 8.03 19.06
C ALA A 141 -6.51 7.27 17.81
N CYS A 142 -7.06 6.09 17.53
CA CYS A 142 -6.74 5.33 16.32
C CYS A 142 -7.21 6.02 15.02
N THR A 143 -8.30 6.79 15.07
CA THR A 143 -8.71 7.67 13.97
C THR A 143 -7.62 8.70 13.68
N LYS A 144 -7.15 9.41 14.70
CA LYS A 144 -6.08 10.41 14.58
C LYS A 144 -4.81 9.81 13.97
N LEU A 145 -4.43 8.59 14.37
CA LEU A 145 -3.30 7.86 13.79
C LEU A 145 -3.38 7.80 12.26
N TYR A 146 -4.55 7.36 11.70
CA TYR A 146 -4.71 7.31 10.25
C TYR A 146 -4.71 8.69 9.59
N LEU A 147 -5.30 9.69 10.25
CA LEU A 147 -5.28 11.07 9.75
C LEU A 147 -3.85 11.63 9.64
N GLU A 148 -2.98 11.31 10.59
CA GLU A 148 -1.57 11.74 10.55
C GLU A 148 -0.76 10.92 9.52
N ALA A 149 -0.96 9.60 9.47
CA ALA A 149 -0.25 8.74 8.51
C ALA A 149 -0.49 9.15 7.05
N MET A 150 -1.71 9.58 6.71
CA MET A 150 -2.03 10.05 5.35
C MET A 150 -1.28 11.32 4.93
N LYS A 151 -0.77 12.12 5.87
CA LYS A 151 -0.02 13.35 5.57
C LYS A 151 1.41 13.11 5.10
N HIS A 152 1.93 11.90 5.27
CA HIS A 152 3.30 11.59 4.83
C HIS A 152 3.41 11.62 3.31
N PRO A 153 4.48 12.21 2.77
CA PRO A 153 4.73 12.22 1.33
C PRO A 153 4.75 10.80 0.76
N LYS A 154 4.22 10.64 -0.45
CA LYS A 154 4.11 9.37 -1.17
C LYS A 154 3.01 8.43 -0.71
N ILE A 155 2.34 8.63 0.41
CA ILE A 155 1.19 7.80 0.77
C ILE A 155 0.04 8.07 -0.19
N LEU A 156 -0.31 7.06 -0.97
CA LEU A 156 -1.44 7.06 -1.91
C LEU A 156 -2.56 6.15 -1.44
N ILE A 157 -2.24 5.12 -0.64
CA ILE A 157 -3.19 4.08 -0.24
C ILE A 157 -3.07 3.83 1.27
N LEU A 158 -4.20 3.76 1.96
CA LEU A 158 -4.29 3.12 3.27
C LEU A 158 -4.57 1.63 3.06
N GLY A 159 -3.58 0.80 3.34
CA GLY A 159 -3.60 -0.63 3.11
C GLY A 159 -4.50 -1.36 4.11
N HIS A 160 -5.36 -2.24 3.62
CA HIS A 160 -6.20 -3.19 4.35
C HIS A 160 -6.64 -2.76 5.77
N ILE A 161 -7.10 -1.51 5.92
CA ILE A 161 -7.49 -0.94 7.23
C ILE A 161 -8.59 -1.75 7.94
N GLY A 162 -9.41 -2.51 7.20
CA GLY A 162 -10.38 -3.44 7.75
C GLY A 162 -9.76 -4.61 8.51
N ARG A 163 -8.52 -5.02 8.15
CA ARG A 163 -7.75 -6.11 8.77
C ARG A 163 -6.84 -5.65 9.92
N SER A 164 -6.62 -4.35 10.07
CA SER A 164 -5.65 -3.78 11.02
C SER A 164 -5.90 -4.15 12.49
N GLY A 165 -7.13 -4.51 12.85
CA GLY A 165 -7.52 -4.77 14.24
C GLY A 165 -7.65 -3.51 15.11
N LEU A 166 -7.36 -2.32 14.57
CA LEU A 166 -7.52 -1.07 15.30
C LEU A 166 -8.99 -0.66 15.37
N PRO A 167 -9.49 -0.22 16.54
CA PRO A 167 -10.75 0.49 16.60
C PRO A 167 -10.57 1.89 16.04
N PHE A 168 -11.32 2.28 15.02
CA PHE A 168 -11.33 3.66 14.51
C PHE A 168 -12.71 4.05 14.02
N GLU A 169 -12.97 5.35 13.97
CA GLU A 169 -14.20 5.93 13.44
C GLU A 169 -14.10 5.96 11.92
N ILE A 170 -14.97 5.22 11.24
CA ILE A 170 -14.87 4.99 9.79
C ILE A 170 -15.01 6.31 9.03
N ASP A 171 -16.09 7.05 9.23
CA ASP A 171 -16.39 8.24 8.43
C ASP A 171 -15.30 9.32 8.46
N PRO A 172 -14.74 9.71 9.62
CA PRO A 172 -13.65 10.68 9.66
C PRO A 172 -12.42 10.26 8.86
N VAL A 173 -12.04 8.96 8.92
CA VAL A 173 -10.91 8.43 8.15
C VAL A 173 -11.20 8.49 6.65
N LEU A 174 -12.39 8.04 6.23
CA LEU A 174 -12.79 8.02 4.82
C LEU A 174 -12.88 9.42 4.21
N LEU A 175 -13.50 10.37 4.94
CA LEU A 175 -13.63 11.75 4.47
C LEU A 175 -12.26 12.44 4.34
N ALA A 176 -11.36 12.23 5.31
CA ALA A 176 -10.00 12.74 5.24
C ALA A 176 -9.21 12.12 4.08
N ALA A 177 -9.36 10.81 3.83
CA ALA A 177 -8.73 10.14 2.69
C ALA A 177 -9.19 10.75 1.36
N LYS A 178 -10.51 11.00 1.21
CA LYS A 178 -11.07 11.68 0.05
C LYS A 178 -10.49 13.08 -0.16
N GLU A 179 -10.39 13.87 0.90
CA GLU A 179 -9.86 15.24 0.86
C GLU A 179 -8.37 15.26 0.50
N GLN A 180 -7.59 14.35 1.08
CA GLN A 180 -6.14 14.25 0.85
C GLN A 180 -5.76 13.45 -0.40
N HIS A 181 -6.74 12.98 -1.17
CA HIS A 181 -6.54 12.11 -2.34
C HIS A 181 -5.78 10.82 -2.02
N VAL A 182 -6.08 10.21 -0.88
CA VAL A 182 -5.60 8.88 -0.49
C VAL A 182 -6.70 7.86 -0.77
N LEU A 183 -6.35 6.72 -1.34
CA LEU A 183 -7.27 5.62 -1.62
C LEU A 183 -7.45 4.75 -0.37
N ILE A 184 -8.67 4.27 -0.19
CA ILE A 184 -8.95 3.21 0.77
C ILE A 184 -8.85 1.87 0.04
N GLU A 185 -8.03 0.97 0.56
CA GLU A 185 -7.88 -0.35 -0.03
C GLU A 185 -8.99 -1.30 0.41
N ILE A 186 -9.64 -1.93 -0.58
CA ILE A 186 -10.47 -3.13 -0.38
C ILE A 186 -9.63 -4.30 -0.90
N ASN A 187 -9.10 -5.07 0.03
CA ASN A 187 -8.02 -6.02 -0.20
C ASN A 187 -8.55 -7.45 -0.30
N GLU A 188 -8.19 -8.17 -1.37
CA GLU A 188 -8.68 -9.55 -1.61
C GLU A 188 -8.21 -10.52 -0.53
N HIS A 189 -6.93 -10.43 -0.12
CA HIS A 189 -6.40 -11.30 0.93
C HIS A 189 -7.16 -11.15 2.26
N SER A 190 -7.64 -9.93 2.57
CA SER A 190 -8.48 -9.70 3.76
C SER A 190 -9.80 -10.48 3.74
N MET A 191 -10.26 -10.88 2.55
CA MET A 191 -11.46 -11.72 2.40
C MET A 191 -11.21 -13.19 2.72
N ASP A 192 -9.96 -13.60 2.96
CA ASP A 192 -9.63 -14.96 3.44
C ASP A 192 -9.60 -15.03 4.97
N GLU A 193 -9.59 -13.87 5.64
CA GLU A 193 -9.59 -13.76 7.09
C GLU A 193 -10.95 -14.12 7.73
N GLY A 194 -10.99 -14.09 9.05
CA GLY A 194 -12.20 -14.41 9.82
C GLY A 194 -13.40 -13.50 9.53
N SER A 195 -14.57 -13.94 9.98
CA SER A 195 -15.85 -13.28 9.71
C SER A 195 -15.91 -11.81 10.15
N GLU A 196 -15.22 -11.44 11.22
CA GLU A 196 -15.22 -10.06 11.73
C GLU A 196 -14.42 -9.13 10.81
N THR A 197 -13.28 -9.59 10.27
CA THR A 197 -12.52 -8.85 9.27
C THR A 197 -13.35 -8.61 8.01
N LYS A 198 -14.03 -9.65 7.52
CA LYS A 198 -14.92 -9.53 6.36
C LYS A 198 -16.03 -8.51 6.57
N LYS A 199 -16.70 -8.55 7.72
CA LYS A 199 -17.75 -7.57 8.07
C LYS A 199 -17.22 -6.13 8.10
N ARG A 200 -16.01 -5.93 8.66
CA ARG A 200 -15.39 -4.60 8.67
C ARG A 200 -15.03 -4.11 7.26
N CYS A 201 -14.44 -4.98 6.43
CA CYS A 201 -14.14 -4.64 5.04
C CYS A 201 -15.41 -4.28 4.26
N GLU A 202 -16.49 -5.03 4.45
CA GLU A 202 -17.80 -4.73 3.86
C GLU A 202 -18.36 -3.39 4.36
N ALA A 203 -18.34 -3.14 5.67
CA ALA A 203 -18.81 -1.87 6.23
C ALA A 203 -18.02 -0.68 5.68
N ILE A 204 -16.69 -0.80 5.54
CA ILE A 204 -15.83 0.23 4.94
C ILE A 204 -16.19 0.45 3.48
N ALA A 205 -16.38 -0.63 2.69
CA ALA A 205 -16.75 -0.51 1.28
C ALA A 205 -18.11 0.17 1.10
N VAL A 206 -19.12 -0.22 1.89
CA VAL A 206 -20.45 0.43 1.89
C VAL A 206 -20.33 1.92 2.19
N ARG A 207 -19.57 2.29 3.24
CA ARG A 207 -19.38 3.71 3.58
C ARG A 207 -18.60 4.49 2.53
N CYS A 208 -17.61 3.85 1.88
CA CYS A 208 -16.92 4.48 0.74
C CYS A 208 -17.91 4.80 -0.40
N ALA A 209 -18.80 3.86 -0.74
CA ALA A 209 -19.83 4.10 -1.75
C ALA A 209 -20.78 5.26 -1.37
N GLU A 210 -21.30 5.26 -0.14
CA GLU A 210 -22.23 6.29 0.34
C GLU A 210 -21.60 7.68 0.43
N LEU A 211 -20.34 7.78 0.81
CA LEU A 211 -19.62 9.04 0.95
C LEU A 211 -18.91 9.47 -0.35
N GLY A 212 -18.93 8.64 -1.39
CA GLY A 212 -18.24 8.89 -2.64
C GLY A 212 -16.73 8.94 -2.49
N VAL A 213 -16.16 8.01 -1.71
CA VAL A 213 -14.72 7.91 -1.42
C VAL A 213 -14.09 6.94 -2.43
N PRO A 214 -13.05 7.36 -3.17
CA PRO A 214 -12.36 6.47 -4.11
C PRO A 214 -11.60 5.34 -3.40
N ILE A 215 -11.62 4.16 -4.03
CA ILE A 215 -10.96 2.97 -3.52
C ILE A 215 -9.91 2.42 -4.48
N SER A 216 -8.97 1.65 -3.96
CA SER A 216 -8.20 0.66 -4.70
C SER A 216 -8.66 -0.75 -4.36
N VAL A 217 -8.65 -1.63 -5.34
CA VAL A 217 -8.79 -3.07 -5.13
C VAL A 217 -7.44 -3.71 -5.46
N SER A 218 -6.96 -4.59 -4.60
CA SER A 218 -5.65 -5.22 -4.74
C SER A 218 -5.69 -6.66 -4.25
N SER A 219 -4.81 -7.50 -4.80
CA SER A 219 -4.72 -8.91 -4.38
C SER A 219 -3.95 -9.10 -3.08
N ASP A 220 -2.93 -8.26 -2.82
CA ASP A 220 -1.92 -8.46 -1.76
C ASP A 220 -1.17 -9.80 -1.99
N ALA A 221 -0.91 -10.10 -3.26
CA ALA A 221 -0.37 -11.38 -3.66
C ALA A 221 1.08 -11.56 -3.21
N HIS A 222 1.34 -12.65 -2.51
CA HIS A 222 2.66 -13.10 -2.07
C HIS A 222 3.24 -14.22 -2.95
N ILE A 223 2.53 -14.57 -4.02
CA ILE A 223 2.97 -15.51 -5.06
C ILE A 223 2.29 -15.14 -6.38
N ALA A 224 3.00 -15.28 -7.49
CA ALA A 224 2.52 -14.91 -8.81
C ALA A 224 1.15 -15.51 -9.18
N LEU A 225 0.85 -16.71 -8.70
CA LEU A 225 -0.42 -17.41 -8.93
C LEU A 225 -1.66 -16.67 -8.38
N ARG A 226 -1.47 -15.69 -7.49
CA ARG A 226 -2.55 -14.90 -6.87
C ARG A 226 -2.67 -13.49 -7.48
N ILE A 227 -1.79 -13.12 -8.38
CA ILE A 227 -1.83 -11.82 -9.05
C ILE A 227 -3.12 -11.70 -9.89
N GLY A 228 -3.85 -10.60 -9.66
CA GLY A 228 -5.10 -10.35 -10.37
C GLY A 228 -6.29 -11.19 -9.89
N GLU A 229 -6.16 -11.92 -8.78
CA GLU A 229 -7.31 -12.58 -8.13
C GLU A 229 -8.08 -11.56 -7.30
N PHE A 230 -9.30 -11.23 -7.71
CA PHE A 230 -10.17 -10.25 -7.07
C PHE A 230 -11.59 -10.75 -6.84
N SER A 231 -11.84 -12.06 -7.02
CA SER A 231 -13.18 -12.62 -7.14
C SER A 231 -14.09 -12.36 -5.93
N LYS A 232 -13.54 -12.33 -4.72
CA LYS A 232 -14.31 -12.10 -3.50
C LYS A 232 -14.65 -10.63 -3.33
N VAL A 233 -13.68 -9.74 -3.62
CA VAL A 233 -13.90 -8.29 -3.60
C VAL A 233 -14.83 -7.88 -4.72
N GLU A 234 -14.67 -8.39 -5.95
CA GLU A 234 -15.61 -8.14 -7.05
C GLU A 234 -17.04 -8.56 -6.66
N SER A 235 -17.22 -9.75 -6.08
CA SER A 235 -18.52 -10.21 -5.59
C SER A 235 -19.11 -9.32 -4.50
N LEU A 236 -18.28 -8.80 -3.59
CA LEU A 236 -18.70 -7.83 -2.58
C LEU A 236 -19.18 -6.53 -3.24
N LEU A 237 -18.35 -5.93 -4.11
CA LEU A 237 -18.63 -4.64 -4.73
C LEU A 237 -19.87 -4.72 -5.65
N GLU A 238 -20.07 -5.82 -6.38
CA GLU A 238 -21.28 -6.06 -7.16
C GLU A 238 -22.53 -6.16 -6.28
N ARG A 239 -22.45 -6.91 -5.18
CA ARG A 239 -23.57 -7.10 -4.24
C ARG A 239 -24.02 -5.79 -3.58
N ILE A 240 -23.09 -4.89 -3.28
CA ILE A 240 -23.42 -3.57 -2.68
C ILE A 240 -23.65 -2.48 -3.73
N HIS A 241 -23.63 -2.82 -5.02
CA HIS A 241 -23.77 -1.87 -6.15
C HIS A 241 -22.77 -0.70 -6.05
N PHE A 242 -21.49 -1.02 -5.76
CA PHE A 242 -20.44 -0.01 -5.62
C PHE A 242 -20.27 0.78 -6.93
N PRO A 243 -20.19 2.13 -6.90
CA PRO A 243 -19.99 2.95 -8.11
C PRO A 243 -18.65 2.66 -8.78
N GLU A 244 -18.66 2.17 -10.03
CA GLU A 244 -17.42 1.78 -10.74
C GLU A 244 -16.46 2.95 -10.94
N GLU A 245 -16.97 4.17 -11.09
CA GLU A 245 -16.16 5.38 -11.23
C GLU A 245 -15.32 5.71 -10.01
N LEU A 246 -15.66 5.17 -8.82
CA LEU A 246 -14.89 5.32 -7.59
C LEU A 246 -13.80 4.25 -7.42
N ILE A 247 -13.73 3.25 -8.31
CA ILE A 247 -12.69 2.22 -8.28
C ILE A 247 -11.51 2.67 -9.14
N MET A 248 -10.44 3.14 -8.51
CA MET A 248 -9.31 3.69 -9.25
C MET A 248 -8.47 2.61 -9.94
N THR A 249 -8.55 1.37 -9.48
CA THR A 249 -7.86 0.22 -10.07
C THR A 249 -8.65 -0.49 -11.20
N ARG A 250 -9.81 0.06 -11.62
CA ARG A 250 -10.60 -0.49 -12.73
C ARG A 250 -9.83 -0.52 -14.05
N ASP A 251 -8.97 0.48 -14.31
CA ASP A 251 -8.09 0.56 -15.46
C ASP A 251 -6.82 1.39 -15.16
N LYS A 252 -5.79 1.23 -15.98
CA LYS A 252 -4.50 1.91 -15.84
C LYS A 252 -4.63 3.44 -15.83
N GLU A 253 -5.47 3.98 -16.70
CA GLU A 253 -5.59 5.42 -16.84
C GLU A 253 -6.22 6.07 -15.61
N SER A 254 -7.28 5.48 -15.07
CA SER A 254 -7.93 5.91 -13.83
C SER A 254 -6.94 5.97 -12.67
N PHE A 255 -6.12 4.94 -12.49
CA PHE A 255 -5.13 4.91 -11.42
C PHE A 255 -4.04 5.98 -11.61
N LEU A 256 -3.46 6.08 -12.81
CA LEU A 256 -2.42 7.07 -13.09
C LEU A 256 -2.90 8.51 -13.00
N GLN A 257 -4.14 8.79 -13.43
CA GLN A 257 -4.75 10.11 -13.25
C GLN A 257 -4.98 10.43 -11.78
N TYR A 258 -5.40 9.45 -10.98
CA TYR A 258 -5.56 9.65 -9.54
C TYR A 258 -4.23 9.91 -8.84
N MET A 259 -3.17 9.19 -9.19
CA MET A 259 -1.81 9.48 -8.71
C MET A 259 -1.41 10.93 -8.99
N LYS A 260 -1.63 11.43 -10.22
CA LYS A 260 -1.33 12.82 -10.57
C LYS A 260 -2.15 13.81 -9.74
N LYS A 261 -3.43 13.51 -9.49
CA LYS A 261 -4.30 14.32 -8.63
C LYS A 261 -3.80 14.38 -7.19
N ALA A 262 -3.20 13.29 -6.70
CA ALA A 262 -2.54 13.20 -5.40
C ALA A 262 -1.13 13.86 -5.38
N GLY A 263 -0.67 14.47 -6.48
CA GLY A 263 0.66 15.06 -6.58
C GLY A 263 1.79 14.06 -6.81
N LEU A 264 1.47 12.84 -7.23
CA LEU A 264 2.41 11.76 -7.52
C LEU A 264 2.47 11.50 -9.03
N GLY A 265 3.65 11.63 -9.66
CA GLY A 265 3.77 11.42 -11.11
C GLY A 265 4.94 12.17 -11.72
#